data_234bff94df544762f681f3ba013511c1
#
_entry.id   234bff94df544762f681f3ba013511c1
#
_cell.length_a   1.000
_cell.length_b   1.000
_cell.length_c   1.000
_cell.angle_alpha   90.00
_cell.angle_beta   90.00
_cell.angle_gamma   90.00
#
_symmetry.space_group_name_H-M   'P 1'
#
loop_
_entity.id
_entity.type
_entity.pdbx_description
1 polymer ?
#
loop_
_entity_poly.entity_id
_entity_poly.type
_entity_poly.pdbx_seq_one_letter_code
_entity_poly.pdbx_strand_id
1 'polypeptide(L)'
;MDFVKYRNEIATFMGPSWKVNHEAQSINNGSLEIFLHASDWTKKFDISGRMYSANPEQRNLFHKVLFDWIPTKDREAWTLSIGCSFKSPEKIALDIQRRLIPSLVEMSKEVKRRLAIDEEQRETLRILVDTFKEKVKGIPMRESGNNPNTANYCWEARFLDKDYSEVGTVKIYRDGPVNLVLNNTTLDLAGILIQRHCVGKEMIS
;
A
#
# COMPACT_ATOMS: atom_id res chain seq x y z
N MET A 1 -16.65 34.49 -12.91
CA MET A 1 -15.65 33.78 -13.75
C MET A 1 -16.24 32.42 -14.10
N ASP A 2 -16.14 31.97 -15.35
CA ASP A 2 -16.57 30.62 -15.75
C ASP A 2 -15.46 29.63 -15.43
N PHE A 3 -15.57 28.97 -14.29
CA PHE A 3 -14.56 28.02 -13.81
C PHE A 3 -14.46 26.73 -14.64
N VAL A 4 -15.53 26.38 -15.39
CA VAL A 4 -15.53 25.24 -16.31
C VAL A 4 -14.58 25.52 -17.47
N LYS A 5 -14.82 26.66 -18.13
CA LYS A 5 -13.97 27.13 -19.23
C LYS A 5 -12.52 27.29 -18.77
N TYR A 6 -12.33 27.85 -17.59
CA TYR A 6 -10.99 28.10 -17.03
C TYR A 6 -10.21 26.80 -16.79
N ARG A 7 -10.85 25.75 -16.25
CA ARG A 7 -10.22 24.43 -16.09
C ARG A 7 -9.85 23.77 -17.42
N ASN A 8 -10.73 23.90 -18.43
CA ASN A 8 -10.44 23.39 -19.77
C ASN A 8 -9.19 24.05 -20.37
N GLU A 9 -9.06 25.35 -20.22
CA GLU A 9 -7.88 26.11 -20.70
C GLU A 9 -6.61 25.69 -19.93
N ILE A 10 -6.66 25.54 -18.59
CA ILE A 10 -5.54 25.05 -17.81
C ILE A 10 -5.12 23.65 -18.30
N ALA A 11 -6.07 22.72 -18.48
CA ALA A 11 -5.78 21.38 -18.98
C ALA A 11 -5.09 21.41 -20.35
N THR A 12 -5.53 22.32 -21.24
CA THR A 12 -4.90 22.52 -22.55
C THR A 12 -3.44 22.94 -22.42
N PHE A 13 -3.14 23.90 -21.54
CA PHE A 13 -1.76 24.36 -21.30
C PHE A 13 -0.92 23.32 -20.55
N MET A 14 -1.53 22.41 -19.78
CA MET A 14 -0.82 21.29 -19.16
C MET A 14 -0.39 20.22 -20.17
N GLY A 15 -1.03 20.19 -21.36
CA GLY A 15 -0.69 19.29 -22.47
C GLY A 15 -1.78 18.25 -22.78
N PRO A 16 -1.63 17.52 -23.90
CA PRO A 16 -2.70 16.69 -24.48
C PRO A 16 -3.10 15.47 -23.64
N SER A 17 -2.26 15.04 -22.70
CA SER A 17 -2.58 13.93 -21.78
C SER A 17 -3.54 14.35 -20.66
N TRP A 18 -3.70 15.64 -20.40
CA TRP A 18 -4.55 16.16 -19.33
C TRP A 18 -6.00 16.31 -19.77
N LYS A 19 -6.91 15.74 -18.99
CA LYS A 19 -8.35 15.75 -19.23
C LYS A 19 -9.08 16.35 -18.04
N VAL A 20 -10.15 17.09 -18.30
CA VAL A 20 -10.99 17.68 -17.26
C VAL A 20 -12.00 16.64 -16.77
N ASN A 21 -12.12 16.54 -15.46
CA ASN A 21 -13.23 15.87 -14.78
C ASN A 21 -14.13 16.95 -14.17
N HIS A 22 -15.28 17.17 -14.79
CA HIS A 22 -16.20 18.24 -14.39
C HIS A 22 -16.87 17.96 -13.04
N GLU A 23 -17.21 16.71 -12.77
CA GLU A 23 -17.86 16.29 -11.51
C GLU A 23 -16.91 16.47 -10.31
N ALA A 24 -15.67 16.03 -10.44
CA ALA A 24 -14.67 16.14 -9.39
C ALA A 24 -14.00 17.52 -9.32
N GLN A 25 -14.32 18.44 -10.23
CA GLN A 25 -13.66 19.74 -10.36
C GLN A 25 -12.12 19.63 -10.46
N SER A 26 -11.65 18.65 -11.20
CA SER A 26 -10.25 18.30 -11.33
C SER A 26 -9.80 18.18 -12.77
N ILE A 27 -8.47 18.08 -12.95
CA ILE A 27 -7.84 17.66 -14.20
C ILE A 27 -6.97 16.45 -13.90
N ASN A 28 -6.90 15.47 -14.80
CA ASN A 28 -6.06 14.29 -14.62
C ASN A 28 -5.38 13.87 -15.92
N ASN A 29 -4.24 13.15 -15.79
CA ASN A 29 -3.49 12.59 -16.90
C ASN A 29 -3.44 11.04 -16.89
N GLY A 30 -4.34 10.40 -16.16
CA GLY A 30 -4.36 8.95 -15.98
C GLY A 30 -3.49 8.42 -14.84
N SER A 31 -2.54 9.22 -14.33
CA SER A 31 -1.66 8.86 -13.19
C SER A 31 -1.75 9.82 -12.03
N LEU A 32 -1.94 11.10 -12.31
CA LEU A 32 -2.09 12.18 -11.34
C LEU A 32 -3.41 12.89 -11.55
N GLU A 33 -4.00 13.36 -10.46
CA GLU A 33 -5.20 14.20 -10.46
C GLU A 33 -4.93 15.46 -9.67
N ILE A 34 -5.35 16.60 -10.22
CA ILE A 34 -5.16 17.92 -9.64
C ILE A 34 -6.53 18.57 -9.48
N PHE A 35 -6.86 18.91 -8.25
CA PHE A 35 -8.06 19.63 -7.89
C PHE A 35 -7.81 21.12 -7.93
N LEU A 36 -8.75 21.86 -8.48
CA LEU A 36 -8.69 23.31 -8.69
C LEU A 36 -9.88 23.94 -7.96
N HIS A 37 -9.71 24.22 -6.69
CA HIS A 37 -10.72 24.88 -5.87
C HIS A 37 -10.54 26.39 -5.93
N ALA A 38 -11.52 27.07 -6.48
CA ALA A 38 -11.54 28.53 -6.53
C ALA A 38 -12.31 29.10 -5.35
N SER A 39 -11.76 30.11 -4.72
CA SER A 39 -12.42 30.92 -3.71
C SER A 39 -12.66 32.31 -4.25
N ASP A 40 -13.92 32.64 -4.55
CA ASP A 40 -14.31 33.97 -5.00
C ASP A 40 -14.07 35.04 -3.92
N TRP A 41 -14.16 34.62 -2.66
CA TRP A 41 -13.94 35.50 -1.50
C TRP A 41 -12.48 35.95 -1.39
N THR A 42 -11.54 35.00 -1.47
CA THR A 42 -10.11 35.27 -1.31
C THR A 42 -9.43 35.63 -2.62
N LYS A 43 -10.11 35.52 -3.78
CA LYS A 43 -9.54 35.66 -5.12
C LYS A 43 -8.30 34.76 -5.32
N LYS A 44 -8.34 33.55 -4.75
CA LYS A 44 -7.25 32.57 -4.80
C LYS A 44 -7.75 31.22 -5.30
N PHE A 45 -6.82 30.45 -5.85
CA PHE A 45 -6.96 29.03 -6.05
C PHE A 45 -6.21 28.27 -4.99
N ASP A 46 -6.87 27.28 -4.41
CA ASP A 46 -6.25 26.20 -3.67
C ASP A 46 -6.15 25.00 -4.62
N ILE A 47 -4.92 24.65 -4.96
CA ILE A 47 -4.62 23.62 -5.92
C ILE A 47 -3.94 22.47 -5.18
N SER A 48 -4.57 21.30 -5.18
CA SER A 48 -4.02 20.11 -4.56
C SER A 48 -3.93 18.97 -5.56
N GLY A 49 -3.00 18.05 -5.31
CA GLY A 49 -2.79 16.92 -6.19
C GLY A 49 -2.73 15.60 -5.45
N ARG A 50 -3.07 14.52 -6.17
CA ARG A 50 -2.96 13.14 -5.68
C ARG A 50 -2.65 12.18 -6.83
N MET A 51 -2.33 10.94 -6.48
CA MET A 51 -2.32 9.85 -7.46
C MET A 51 -3.73 9.56 -7.96
N TYR A 52 -3.82 9.29 -9.24
CA TYR A 52 -5.08 8.93 -9.90
C TYR A 52 -5.10 7.46 -10.31
N SER A 53 -6.26 6.85 -10.23
CA SER A 53 -6.63 5.61 -10.91
C SER A 53 -8.12 5.66 -11.25
N ALA A 54 -8.50 5.11 -12.37
CA ALA A 54 -9.92 4.91 -12.71
C ALA A 54 -10.60 3.92 -11.74
N ASN A 55 -9.83 2.98 -11.16
CA ASN A 55 -10.33 2.04 -10.15
C ASN A 55 -10.37 2.71 -8.76
N PRO A 56 -11.57 2.83 -8.12
CA PRO A 56 -11.72 3.41 -6.80
C PRO A 56 -10.94 2.68 -5.69
N GLU A 57 -10.88 1.35 -5.75
CA GLU A 57 -10.15 0.54 -4.76
C GLU A 57 -8.64 0.85 -4.81
N GLN A 58 -8.10 0.98 -6.02
CA GLN A 58 -6.70 1.36 -6.19
C GLN A 58 -6.43 2.79 -5.70
N ARG A 59 -7.36 3.74 -5.90
CA ARG A 59 -7.22 5.09 -5.31
C ARG A 59 -7.19 5.05 -3.80
N ASN A 60 -8.07 4.26 -3.18
CA ASN A 60 -8.10 4.08 -1.73
C ASN A 60 -6.81 3.42 -1.23
N LEU A 61 -6.27 2.45 -1.96
CA LEU A 61 -5.01 1.82 -1.64
C LEU A 61 -3.85 2.82 -1.70
N PHE A 62 -3.77 3.66 -2.73
CA PHE A 62 -2.76 4.72 -2.81
C PHE A 62 -2.84 5.67 -1.62
N HIS A 63 -4.06 6.09 -1.25
CA HIS A 63 -4.28 6.95 -0.10
C HIS A 63 -3.81 6.27 1.19
N LYS A 64 -4.18 5.01 1.40
CA LYS A 64 -3.75 4.22 2.56
C LYS A 64 -2.23 4.11 2.63
N VAL A 65 -1.56 3.74 1.54
CA VAL A 65 -0.09 3.67 1.50
C VAL A 65 0.54 5.01 1.86
N LEU A 66 0.03 6.09 1.29
CA LEU A 66 0.56 7.43 1.55
C LEU A 66 0.43 7.83 3.03
N PHE A 67 -0.72 7.59 3.65
CA PHE A 67 -1.00 8.11 4.99
C PHE A 67 -0.66 7.16 6.13
N ASP A 68 -0.74 5.84 5.91
CA ASP A 68 -0.55 4.83 6.94
C ASP A 68 0.86 4.21 6.91
N TRP A 69 1.48 4.08 5.71
CA TRP A 69 2.75 3.37 5.57
C TRP A 69 3.97 4.29 5.42
N ILE A 70 3.75 5.52 4.95
CA ILE A 70 4.84 6.49 4.79
C ILE A 70 4.88 7.41 6.01
N PRO A 71 6.02 7.49 6.71
CA PRO A 71 6.17 8.35 7.88
C PRO A 71 5.84 9.82 7.57
N THR A 72 5.24 10.52 8.53
CA THR A 72 4.83 11.93 8.37
C THR A 72 5.99 12.81 7.94
N LYS A 73 7.18 12.64 8.54
CA LYS A 73 8.39 13.40 8.18
C LYS A 73 8.78 13.28 6.71
N ASP A 74 8.55 12.09 6.12
CA ASP A 74 8.89 11.85 4.70
C ASP A 74 7.82 12.48 3.80
N ARG A 75 6.55 12.49 4.24
CA ARG A 75 5.44 13.15 3.54
C ARG A 75 5.54 14.66 3.54
N GLU A 76 6.04 15.26 4.62
CA GLU A 76 6.25 16.70 4.75
C GLU A 76 7.29 17.26 3.75
N ALA A 77 8.16 16.39 3.21
CA ALA A 77 9.07 16.77 2.15
C ALA A 77 8.37 17.03 0.81
N TRP A 78 7.13 16.58 0.63
CA TRP A 78 6.38 16.74 -0.62
C TRP A 78 5.38 17.89 -0.56
N THR A 79 5.41 18.72 -1.58
CA THR A 79 4.38 19.74 -1.80
C THR A 79 3.17 19.08 -2.46
N LEU A 80 2.11 18.81 -1.69
CA LEU A 80 0.87 18.21 -2.18
C LEU A 80 -0.22 19.24 -2.50
N SER A 81 -0.01 20.49 -2.12
CA SER A 81 -0.91 21.60 -2.41
C SER A 81 -0.15 22.92 -2.57
N ILE A 82 -0.69 23.79 -3.39
CA ILE A 82 -0.19 25.14 -3.59
C ILE A 82 -1.35 26.13 -3.63
N GLY A 83 -1.14 27.30 -3.01
CA GLY A 83 -2.04 28.45 -3.20
C GLY A 83 -1.51 29.37 -4.27
N CYS A 84 -2.39 29.91 -5.11
CA CYS A 84 -2.04 30.97 -6.04
C CYS A 84 -3.20 31.97 -6.23
N SER A 85 -2.87 33.23 -6.49
CA SER A 85 -3.85 34.24 -6.88
C SER A 85 -4.45 33.93 -8.26
N PHE A 86 -5.61 34.49 -8.58
CA PHE A 86 -6.19 34.40 -9.92
C PHE A 86 -5.24 35.01 -10.95
N LYS A 87 -4.85 34.21 -11.94
CA LYS A 87 -3.96 34.53 -13.03
C LYS A 87 -4.54 33.98 -14.32
N SER A 88 -3.88 34.23 -15.45
CA SER A 88 -4.26 33.53 -16.69
C SER A 88 -4.10 32.01 -16.54
N PRO A 89 -4.91 31.21 -17.25
CA PRO A 89 -4.84 29.74 -17.24
C PRO A 89 -3.43 29.22 -17.51
N GLU A 90 -2.70 29.81 -18.45
CA GLU A 90 -1.32 29.48 -18.77
C GLU A 90 -0.39 29.62 -17.56
N LYS A 91 -0.49 30.74 -16.82
CA LYS A 91 0.35 30.97 -15.62
C LYS A 91 0.03 30.01 -14.50
N ILE A 92 -1.25 29.63 -14.35
CA ILE A 92 -1.66 28.60 -13.38
C ILE A 92 -1.07 27.24 -13.79
N ALA A 93 -1.16 26.85 -15.06
CA ALA A 93 -0.57 25.61 -15.57
C ALA A 93 0.94 25.56 -15.31
N LEU A 94 1.66 26.66 -15.54
CA LEU A 94 3.09 26.77 -15.23
C LEU A 94 3.41 26.64 -13.73
N ASP A 95 2.58 27.26 -12.86
CA ASP A 95 2.74 27.10 -11.40
C ASP A 95 2.54 25.65 -10.97
N ILE A 96 1.54 24.95 -11.51
CA ILE A 96 1.31 23.53 -11.27
C ILE A 96 2.52 22.71 -11.74
N GLN A 97 2.95 22.90 -12.96
CA GLN A 97 4.08 22.14 -13.54
C GLN A 97 5.38 22.33 -12.76
N ARG A 98 5.66 23.54 -12.27
CA ARG A 98 6.93 23.84 -11.58
C ARG A 98 6.92 23.50 -10.11
N ARG A 99 5.77 23.68 -9.41
CA ARG A 99 5.72 23.63 -7.96
C ARG A 99 5.06 22.36 -7.42
N LEU A 100 4.07 21.80 -8.14
CA LEU A 100 3.26 20.69 -7.65
C LEU A 100 3.64 19.37 -8.32
N ILE A 101 3.75 19.32 -9.64
CA ILE A 101 4.02 18.09 -10.39
C ILE A 101 5.29 17.36 -9.93
N PRO A 102 6.45 18.01 -9.72
CA PRO A 102 7.65 17.29 -9.29
C PRO A 102 7.46 16.52 -8.00
N SER A 103 6.85 17.16 -6.98
CA SER A 103 6.55 16.51 -5.71
C SER A 103 5.56 15.35 -5.85
N LEU A 104 4.51 15.52 -6.66
CA LEU A 104 3.54 14.45 -6.92
C LEU A 104 4.16 13.25 -7.64
N VAL A 105 5.09 13.48 -8.54
CA VAL A 105 5.83 12.42 -9.23
C VAL A 105 6.71 11.65 -8.24
N GLU A 106 7.45 12.34 -7.36
CA GLU A 106 8.29 11.69 -6.35
C GLU A 106 7.45 10.90 -5.34
N MET A 107 6.36 11.49 -4.84
CA MET A 107 5.39 10.80 -4.00
C MET A 107 4.86 9.54 -4.70
N SER A 108 4.48 9.64 -5.97
CA SER A 108 3.96 8.52 -6.75
C SER A 108 4.97 7.38 -6.89
N LYS A 109 6.25 7.70 -7.08
CA LYS A 109 7.33 6.70 -7.14
C LYS A 109 7.44 5.95 -5.81
N GLU A 110 7.45 6.68 -4.69
CA GLU A 110 7.58 6.07 -3.37
C GLU A 110 6.36 5.20 -3.02
N VAL A 111 5.14 5.67 -3.29
CA VAL A 111 3.92 4.86 -3.09
C VAL A 111 3.99 3.57 -3.90
N LYS A 112 4.38 3.63 -5.17
CA LYS A 112 4.53 2.45 -6.03
C LYS A 112 5.63 1.52 -5.53
N ARG A 113 6.74 2.06 -5.06
CA ARG A 113 7.84 1.29 -4.47
C ARG A 113 7.37 0.51 -3.23
N ARG A 114 6.61 1.16 -2.33
CA ARG A 114 6.05 0.50 -1.13
C ARG A 114 5.08 -0.62 -1.50
N LEU A 115 4.23 -0.40 -2.49
CA LEU A 115 3.31 -1.43 -2.98
C LEU A 115 4.05 -2.63 -3.57
N ALA A 116 5.10 -2.40 -4.34
CA ALA A 116 5.90 -3.49 -4.90
C ALA A 116 6.59 -4.32 -3.80
N ILE A 117 7.14 -3.67 -2.77
CA ILE A 117 7.73 -4.37 -1.61
C ILE A 117 6.67 -5.18 -0.86
N ASP A 118 5.47 -4.61 -0.64
CA ASP A 118 4.39 -5.33 0.04
C ASP A 118 3.94 -6.56 -0.74
N GLU A 119 3.84 -6.47 -2.06
CA GLU A 119 3.48 -7.59 -2.93
C GLU A 119 4.55 -8.69 -2.90
N GLU A 120 5.83 -8.33 -3.00
CA GLU A 120 6.95 -9.27 -2.88
C GLU A 120 6.93 -10.00 -1.53
N GLN A 121 6.69 -9.27 -0.45
CA GLN A 121 6.61 -9.86 0.89
C GLN A 121 5.39 -10.78 1.06
N ARG A 122 4.26 -10.46 0.44
CA ARG A 122 3.08 -11.34 0.42
C ARG A 122 3.36 -12.63 -0.33
N GLU A 123 3.99 -12.56 -1.46
CA GLU A 123 4.35 -13.74 -2.25
C GLU A 123 5.37 -14.61 -1.49
N THR A 124 6.36 -14.01 -0.85
CA THR A 124 7.31 -14.72 0.02
C THR A 124 6.58 -15.46 1.15
N LEU A 125 5.66 -14.78 1.84
CA LEU A 125 4.87 -15.40 2.89
C LEU A 125 4.03 -16.58 2.35
N ARG A 126 3.40 -16.43 1.18
CA ARG A 126 2.63 -17.48 0.53
C ARG A 126 3.49 -18.73 0.28
N ILE A 127 4.67 -18.56 -0.29
CA ILE A 127 5.61 -19.65 -0.56
C ILE A 127 6.04 -20.33 0.75
N LEU A 128 6.35 -19.58 1.79
CA LEU A 128 6.72 -20.12 3.10
C LEU A 128 5.59 -20.93 3.72
N VAL A 129 4.36 -20.42 3.67
CA VAL A 129 3.16 -21.09 4.19
C VAL A 129 2.90 -22.39 3.42
N ASP A 130 2.94 -22.36 2.10
CA ASP A 130 2.72 -23.53 1.26
C ASP A 130 3.81 -24.61 1.53
N THR A 131 5.06 -24.19 1.61
CA THR A 131 6.19 -25.08 1.96
C THR A 131 6.00 -25.69 3.34
N PHE A 132 5.56 -24.90 4.32
CA PHE A 132 5.28 -25.39 5.67
C PHE A 132 4.14 -26.41 5.67
N LYS A 133 3.01 -26.11 5.00
CA LYS A 133 1.84 -27.01 4.89
C LYS A 133 2.22 -28.36 4.29
N GLU A 134 3.04 -28.37 3.26
CA GLU A 134 3.52 -29.64 2.68
C GLU A 134 4.37 -30.46 3.67
N LYS A 135 5.22 -29.80 4.47
CA LYS A 135 6.07 -30.50 5.46
C LYS A 135 5.27 -31.07 6.62
N VAL A 136 4.18 -30.43 7.02
CA VAL A 136 3.32 -30.88 8.15
C VAL A 136 2.06 -31.60 7.66
N LYS A 137 2.03 -32.03 6.42
CA LYS A 137 0.90 -32.76 5.82
C LYS A 137 0.49 -33.96 6.68
N GLY A 138 -0.80 -34.03 6.98
CA GLY A 138 -1.39 -35.06 7.83
C GLY A 138 -1.41 -34.75 9.34
N ILE A 139 -0.87 -33.61 9.76
CA ILE A 139 -1.05 -33.08 11.12
C ILE A 139 -2.32 -32.23 11.14
N PRO A 140 -3.32 -32.50 12.01
CA PRO A 140 -4.50 -31.70 12.11
C PRO A 140 -4.16 -30.25 12.49
N MET A 141 -4.64 -29.29 11.68
CA MET A 141 -4.41 -27.87 11.92
C MET A 141 -5.70 -27.09 11.66
N ARG A 142 -5.87 -26.01 12.42
CA ARG A 142 -6.89 -24.98 12.16
C ARG A 142 -6.17 -23.67 11.85
N GLU A 143 -6.37 -23.16 10.66
CA GLU A 143 -5.85 -21.83 10.31
C GLU A 143 -6.67 -20.75 11.02
N SER A 144 -5.99 -19.82 11.66
CA SER A 144 -6.58 -18.58 12.15
C SER A 144 -6.69 -17.64 10.97
N GLY A 145 -7.89 -17.08 10.73
CA GLY A 145 -8.11 -16.20 9.58
C GLY A 145 -7.05 -15.09 9.52
N ASN A 146 -6.39 -14.99 8.38
CA ASN A 146 -5.45 -13.92 8.11
C ASN A 146 -6.17 -12.57 8.08
N ASN A 147 -5.71 -11.62 8.88
CA ASN A 147 -6.10 -10.23 8.68
C ASN A 147 -5.04 -9.55 7.80
N PRO A 148 -5.28 -9.44 6.47
CA PRO A 148 -4.32 -8.85 5.54
C PRO A 148 -4.10 -7.34 5.77
N ASN A 149 -4.86 -6.73 6.67
CA ASN A 149 -4.87 -5.29 6.90
C ASN A 149 -4.02 -4.85 8.10
N THR A 150 -3.38 -5.77 8.83
CA THR A 150 -2.51 -5.42 9.95
C THR A 150 -1.08 -5.20 9.47
N ALA A 151 -0.38 -4.22 10.07
CA ALA A 151 1.03 -3.93 9.79
C ALA A 151 1.95 -5.14 10.04
N ASN A 152 1.51 -6.08 10.89
CA ASN A 152 2.19 -7.34 11.21
C ASN A 152 1.50 -8.50 10.48
N TYR A 153 1.51 -8.48 9.16
CA TYR A 153 0.96 -9.57 8.37
C TYR A 153 1.72 -10.86 8.69
N CYS A 154 1.03 -11.80 9.31
CA CYS A 154 1.54 -13.14 9.55
C CYS A 154 0.45 -14.16 9.25
N TRP A 155 0.89 -15.35 8.85
CA TRP A 155 0.01 -16.52 8.82
C TRP A 155 0.10 -17.22 10.17
N GLU A 156 -1.04 -17.62 10.71
CA GLU A 156 -1.13 -18.33 11.98
C GLU A 156 -1.99 -19.58 11.82
N ALA A 157 -1.53 -20.69 12.38
CA ALA A 157 -2.32 -21.91 12.51
C ALA A 157 -2.09 -22.54 13.87
N ARG A 158 -3.12 -23.28 14.32
CA ARG A 158 -3.12 -24.03 15.56
C ARG A 158 -3.04 -25.51 15.26
N PHE A 159 -2.13 -26.20 15.92
CA PHE A 159 -2.08 -27.65 15.87
C PHE A 159 -3.10 -28.23 16.82
N LEU A 160 -3.76 -29.32 16.40
CA LEU A 160 -4.78 -29.99 17.15
C LEU A 160 -4.34 -31.45 17.46
N ASP A 161 -4.72 -31.93 18.62
CA ASP A 161 -4.59 -33.35 18.96
C ASP A 161 -5.75 -34.18 18.39
N LYS A 162 -5.82 -35.47 18.80
CA LYS A 162 -6.86 -36.40 18.38
C LYS A 162 -8.27 -35.99 18.84
N ASP A 163 -8.35 -35.22 19.92
CA ASP A 163 -9.58 -34.74 20.53
C ASP A 163 -9.92 -33.31 20.09
N TYR A 164 -9.23 -32.81 19.07
CA TYR A 164 -9.36 -31.46 18.55
C TYR A 164 -9.01 -30.36 19.56
N SER A 165 -8.24 -30.68 20.60
CA SER A 165 -7.69 -29.73 21.55
C SER A 165 -6.43 -29.07 20.99
N GLU A 166 -6.22 -27.80 21.29
CA GLU A 166 -5.06 -27.02 20.81
C GLU A 166 -3.79 -27.46 21.57
N VAL A 167 -2.80 -27.96 20.83
CA VAL A 167 -1.52 -28.40 21.37
C VAL A 167 -0.35 -27.48 20.98
N GLY A 168 -0.60 -26.51 20.13
CA GLY A 168 0.43 -25.55 19.76
C GLY A 168 -0.04 -24.58 18.69
N THR A 169 0.76 -23.55 18.48
CA THR A 169 0.51 -22.51 17.49
C THR A 169 1.80 -22.26 16.67
N VAL A 170 1.64 -22.12 15.38
CA VAL A 170 2.70 -21.63 14.49
C VAL A 170 2.32 -20.28 13.93
N LYS A 171 3.29 -19.35 13.89
CA LYS A 171 3.17 -18.05 13.22
C LYS A 171 4.32 -17.89 12.24
N ILE A 172 3.99 -17.60 10.99
CA ILE A 172 4.96 -17.31 9.93
C ILE A 172 4.78 -15.83 9.57
N TYR A 173 5.84 -15.05 9.79
CA TYR A 173 5.83 -13.62 9.48
C TYR A 173 6.32 -13.38 8.06
N ARG A 174 5.85 -12.32 7.44
CA ARG A 174 6.19 -11.96 6.05
C ARG A 174 7.68 -11.60 5.85
N ASP A 175 8.37 -11.21 6.90
CA ASP A 175 9.82 -10.92 6.94
C ASP A 175 10.68 -12.16 7.25
N GLY A 176 10.06 -13.34 7.31
CA GLY A 176 10.71 -14.63 7.34
C GLY A 176 10.80 -15.35 8.68
N PRO A 177 10.70 -14.72 9.89
CA PRO A 177 10.71 -15.46 11.13
C PRO A 177 9.52 -16.43 11.26
N VAL A 178 9.81 -17.62 11.77
CA VAL A 178 8.79 -18.62 12.11
C VAL A 178 8.82 -18.81 13.61
N ASN A 179 7.72 -18.49 14.27
CA ASN A 179 7.53 -18.77 15.69
C ASN A 179 6.65 -20.01 15.86
N LEU A 180 7.19 -21.02 16.53
CA LEU A 180 6.47 -22.23 16.89
C LEU A 180 6.37 -22.29 18.41
N VAL A 181 5.16 -22.29 18.93
CA VAL A 181 4.87 -22.47 20.35
C VAL A 181 4.11 -23.78 20.49
N LEU A 182 4.64 -24.71 21.27
CA LEU A 182 4.01 -26.00 21.56
C LEU A 182 3.60 -26.00 23.03
N ASN A 183 2.32 -26.21 23.28
CA ASN A 183 1.74 -26.25 24.62
C ASN A 183 1.49 -27.72 25.02
N ASN A 184 2.08 -28.17 26.13
CA ASN A 184 1.84 -29.51 26.71
C ASN A 184 1.96 -30.67 25.73
N THR A 185 2.90 -30.60 24.79
CA THR A 185 3.09 -31.67 23.80
C THR A 185 3.87 -32.84 24.38
N THR A 186 3.47 -34.05 24.00
CA THR A 186 4.34 -35.19 24.08
C THR A 186 5.58 -34.93 23.25
N LEU A 187 6.76 -35.32 23.76
CA LEU A 187 8.07 -35.18 23.09
C LEU A 187 8.06 -35.69 21.63
N ASP A 188 7.17 -36.62 21.30
CA ASP A 188 7.00 -37.18 19.96
C ASP A 188 6.53 -36.16 18.93
N LEU A 189 5.57 -35.29 19.23
CA LEU A 189 5.08 -34.30 18.30
C LEU A 189 6.13 -33.19 18.07
N ALA A 190 6.79 -32.76 19.15
CA ALA A 190 7.91 -31.83 19.06
C ALA A 190 9.06 -32.40 18.23
N GLY A 191 9.38 -33.67 18.41
CA GLY A 191 10.40 -34.41 17.65
C GLY A 191 10.06 -34.48 16.16
N ILE A 192 8.80 -34.78 15.79
CA ILE A 192 8.34 -34.84 14.39
C ILE A 192 8.43 -33.45 13.73
N LEU A 193 7.99 -32.40 14.42
CA LEU A 193 8.04 -31.04 13.88
C LEU A 193 9.47 -30.53 13.72
N ILE A 194 10.36 -30.81 14.69
CA ILE A 194 11.76 -30.44 14.65
C ILE A 194 12.50 -31.24 13.57
N GLN A 195 12.34 -32.56 13.50
CA GLN A 195 12.98 -33.38 12.46
C GLN A 195 12.57 -32.97 11.06
N ARG A 196 11.30 -32.66 10.80
CA ARG A 196 10.84 -32.21 9.49
C ARG A 196 11.29 -30.79 9.12
N HIS A 197 11.65 -29.98 10.11
CA HIS A 197 12.08 -28.59 9.89
C HIS A 197 13.61 -28.44 9.82
N CYS A 198 14.36 -29.30 10.51
CA CYS A 198 15.82 -29.22 10.59
C CYS A 198 16.58 -29.98 9.49
N VAL A 199 15.95 -30.79 8.67
CA VAL A 199 16.57 -31.56 7.57
C VAL A 199 16.98 -30.66 6.37
N GLY A 200 17.02 -29.35 6.50
CA GLY A 200 17.44 -28.43 5.43
C GLY A 200 18.49 -27.39 5.81
N LYS A 201 18.97 -27.39 7.05
CA LYS A 201 20.14 -26.58 7.42
C LYS A 201 21.32 -27.51 7.70
N GLU A 202 22.18 -27.70 6.70
CA GLU A 202 23.55 -28.10 6.95
C GLU A 202 24.11 -27.10 7.98
N MET A 203 24.55 -27.64 9.11
CA MET A 203 25.32 -26.87 10.09
C MET A 203 26.57 -26.38 9.38
N ILE A 204 26.62 -25.10 9.07
CA ILE A 204 27.85 -24.43 8.73
C ILE A 204 28.60 -24.31 10.07
N SER A 205 29.56 -25.24 10.28
CA SER A 205 30.54 -25.17 11.33
C SER A 205 31.57 -24.07 11.03
#